data_7261036a0dc18579fb43efc39bcc419f
#
_entry.id   7261036a0dc18579fb43efc39bcc419f
#
_cell.length_a   1.000
_cell.length_b   1.000
_cell.length_c   1.000
_cell.angle_alpha   90.00
_cell.angle_beta   90.00
_cell.angle_gamma   90.00
#
_symmetry.space_group_name_H-M   'P 1'
#
loop_
_entity.id
_entity.type
_entity.pdbx_description
1 polymer ?
#
loop_
_entity_poly.entity_id
_entity_poly.type
_entity_poly.pdbx_seq_one_letter_code
_entity_poly.pdbx_strand_id
1 'polypeptide(L)'
;MDVWARYIDSVSWDEASTEERFVILNYEYGYAAHAIGAKQEDAAYRLEQFANHLEGYRAHLDSGVYYCYKTGVCSFRLSLEKRQIAKQIKGIYEYIGRAMEISPNDPFVLTMQGNVEFFNPFFGSKQKALAYYQKADSIYSIEPSQYHYPRWNIRAMQMPLLQSMGYVRSKEEVLQKCNELLAEEPMFSYITGTYLPSFLKEKKR
;
A
#
# COMPACT_ATOMS: atom_id res chain seq x y z
N MET A 1 0.26 -14.07 -6.90
CA MET A 1 0.31 -12.91 -7.82
C MET A 1 -0.06 -13.29 -9.27
N ASP A 2 0.25 -14.50 -9.75
CA ASP A 2 -0.14 -14.96 -11.11
C ASP A 2 -1.66 -14.96 -11.37
N VAL A 3 -2.47 -15.14 -10.30
CA VAL A 3 -3.94 -15.03 -10.39
C VAL A 3 -4.36 -13.59 -10.68
N TRP A 4 -3.68 -12.59 -10.10
CA TRP A 4 -3.98 -11.18 -10.34
C TRP A 4 -3.59 -10.77 -11.76
N ALA A 5 -2.39 -11.17 -12.21
CA ALA A 5 -1.96 -10.93 -13.59
C ALA A 5 -2.99 -11.48 -14.59
N ARG A 6 -3.36 -12.76 -14.44
CA ARG A 6 -4.34 -13.40 -15.30
C ARG A 6 -5.73 -12.72 -15.27
N TYR A 7 -6.17 -12.26 -14.10
CA TYR A 7 -7.42 -11.52 -14.00
C TYR A 7 -7.33 -10.19 -14.75
N ILE A 8 -6.29 -9.39 -14.51
CA ILE A 8 -6.05 -8.10 -15.17
C ILE A 8 -6.02 -8.29 -16.71
N ASP A 9 -5.33 -9.34 -17.19
CA ASP A 9 -5.18 -9.61 -18.61
C ASP A 9 -6.45 -10.19 -19.27
N SER A 10 -7.39 -10.72 -18.48
CA SER A 10 -8.64 -11.32 -18.98
C SER A 10 -9.82 -10.35 -19.04
N VAL A 11 -9.73 -9.20 -18.39
CA VAL A 11 -10.83 -8.23 -18.28
C VAL A 11 -10.61 -7.07 -19.24
N SER A 12 -11.64 -6.73 -20.03
CA SER A 12 -11.64 -5.52 -20.86
C SER A 12 -12.00 -4.31 -20.01
N TRP A 13 -11.05 -3.38 -19.83
CA TRP A 13 -11.32 -2.13 -19.13
C TRP A 13 -12.47 -1.32 -19.73
N ASP A 14 -12.56 -1.28 -21.06
CA ASP A 14 -13.56 -0.47 -21.77
C ASP A 14 -14.99 -1.04 -21.65
N GLU A 15 -15.10 -2.36 -21.51
CA GLU A 15 -16.38 -3.06 -21.36
C GLU A 15 -16.82 -3.22 -19.90
N ALA A 16 -15.91 -2.99 -18.94
CA ALA A 16 -16.18 -3.17 -17.52
C ALA A 16 -17.12 -2.09 -16.98
N SER A 17 -17.99 -2.48 -16.06
CA SER A 17 -18.82 -1.56 -15.27
C SER A 17 -17.96 -0.64 -14.38
N THR A 18 -18.55 0.41 -13.81
CA THR A 18 -17.85 1.32 -12.90
C THR A 18 -17.29 0.57 -11.70
N GLU A 19 -18.05 -0.34 -11.13
CA GLU A 19 -17.65 -1.15 -9.97
C GLU A 19 -16.51 -2.11 -10.31
N GLU A 20 -16.59 -2.77 -11.48
CA GLU A 20 -15.54 -3.66 -11.95
C GLU A 20 -14.24 -2.90 -12.24
N ARG A 21 -14.31 -1.71 -12.84
CA ARG A 21 -13.14 -0.84 -13.04
C ARG A 21 -12.45 -0.49 -11.73
N PHE A 22 -13.20 -0.24 -10.66
CA PHE A 22 -12.61 -0.01 -9.36
C PHE A 22 -11.86 -1.25 -8.83
N VAL A 23 -12.42 -2.44 -9.01
CA VAL A 23 -11.77 -3.70 -8.64
C VAL A 23 -10.51 -3.92 -9.46
N ILE A 24 -10.58 -3.73 -10.78
CA ILE A 24 -9.42 -3.84 -11.69
C ILE A 24 -8.32 -2.88 -11.24
N LEU A 25 -8.65 -1.61 -11.00
CA LEU A 25 -7.70 -0.58 -10.57
C LEU A 25 -6.94 -0.99 -9.29
N ASN A 26 -7.65 -1.58 -8.33
CA ASN A 26 -7.01 -2.09 -7.10
C ASN A 26 -6.06 -3.25 -7.37
N TYR A 27 -6.44 -4.19 -8.24
CA TYR A 27 -5.56 -5.29 -8.62
C TYR A 27 -4.33 -4.80 -9.39
N GLU A 28 -4.51 -3.86 -10.31
CA GLU A 28 -3.39 -3.26 -11.06
C GLU A 28 -2.41 -2.55 -10.13
N TYR A 29 -2.89 -1.76 -9.17
CA TYR A 29 -2.04 -1.12 -8.17
C TYR A 29 -1.21 -2.12 -7.38
N GLY A 30 -1.86 -3.16 -6.86
CA GLY A 30 -1.19 -4.19 -6.08
C GLY A 30 -0.21 -5.02 -6.92
N TYR A 31 -0.58 -5.33 -8.17
CA TYR A 31 0.28 -6.07 -9.07
C TYR A 31 1.50 -5.24 -9.52
N ALA A 32 1.32 -3.96 -9.83
CA ALA A 32 2.42 -3.05 -10.16
C ALA A 32 3.43 -2.97 -8.99
N ALA A 33 2.94 -2.83 -7.75
CA ALA A 33 3.79 -2.86 -6.57
C ALA A 33 4.61 -4.15 -6.47
N HIS A 34 3.97 -5.31 -6.70
CA HIS A 34 4.64 -6.60 -6.70
C HIS A 34 5.67 -6.74 -7.83
N ALA A 35 5.28 -6.40 -9.06
CA ALA A 35 6.14 -6.51 -10.24
C ALA A 35 7.42 -5.67 -10.08
N ILE A 36 7.30 -4.46 -9.53
CA ILE A 36 8.43 -3.57 -9.23
C ILE A 36 9.31 -4.19 -8.13
N GLY A 37 8.71 -4.65 -7.02
CA GLY A 37 9.44 -5.28 -5.93
C GLY A 37 10.19 -6.56 -6.34
N ALA A 38 9.57 -7.36 -7.20
CA ALA A 38 10.13 -8.58 -7.78
C ALA A 38 11.05 -8.34 -9.00
N LYS A 39 11.16 -7.09 -9.46
CA LYS A 39 11.96 -6.69 -10.65
C LYS A 39 11.54 -7.43 -11.91
N GLN A 40 10.24 -7.60 -12.11
CA GLN A 40 9.68 -8.24 -13.31
C GLN A 40 9.90 -7.36 -14.54
N GLU A 41 10.06 -7.99 -15.71
CA GLU A 41 10.34 -7.29 -16.98
C GLU A 41 9.19 -6.37 -17.39
N ASP A 42 7.95 -6.73 -17.09
CA ASP A 42 6.74 -5.97 -17.43
C ASP A 42 6.36 -4.90 -16.40
N ALA A 43 7.14 -4.71 -15.33
CA ALA A 43 6.81 -3.80 -14.23
C ALA A 43 6.51 -2.35 -14.70
N ALA A 44 7.29 -1.84 -15.65
CA ALA A 44 7.08 -0.50 -16.19
C ALA A 44 5.77 -0.42 -16.99
N TYR A 45 5.47 -1.43 -17.80
CA TYR A 45 4.22 -1.52 -18.56
C TYR A 45 3.01 -1.56 -17.61
N ARG A 46 3.05 -2.40 -16.58
CA ARG A 46 1.97 -2.53 -15.58
C ARG A 46 1.73 -1.23 -14.83
N LEU A 47 2.78 -0.50 -14.50
CA LEU A 47 2.65 0.80 -13.86
C LEU A 47 1.98 1.83 -14.77
N GLU A 48 2.35 1.90 -16.04
CA GLU A 48 1.75 2.86 -16.96
C GLU A 48 0.30 2.47 -17.32
N GLN A 49 -0.03 1.19 -17.41
CA GLN A 49 -1.40 0.71 -17.54
C GLN A 49 -2.26 1.20 -16.37
N PHE A 50 -1.82 0.93 -15.14
CA PHE A 50 -2.49 1.43 -13.93
C PHE A 50 -2.64 2.95 -13.93
N ALA A 51 -1.59 3.70 -14.27
CA ALA A 51 -1.62 5.15 -14.27
C ALA A 51 -2.62 5.72 -15.28
N ASN A 52 -2.75 5.11 -16.46
CA ASN A 52 -3.71 5.51 -17.48
C ASN A 52 -5.15 5.22 -17.04
N HIS A 53 -5.41 4.03 -16.49
CA HIS A 53 -6.73 3.66 -15.98
C HIS A 53 -7.13 4.55 -14.78
N LEU A 54 -6.19 4.90 -13.91
CA LEU A 54 -6.40 5.84 -12.81
C LEU A 54 -6.89 7.21 -13.30
N GLU A 55 -6.26 7.76 -14.34
CA GLU A 55 -6.68 9.05 -14.92
C GLU A 55 -8.08 8.92 -15.56
N GLY A 56 -8.36 7.86 -16.28
CA GLY A 56 -9.68 7.60 -16.88
C GLY A 56 -10.78 7.40 -15.85
N TYR A 57 -10.46 6.87 -14.67
CA TYR A 57 -11.41 6.59 -13.58
C TYR A 57 -11.55 7.72 -12.56
N ARG A 58 -10.79 8.80 -12.71
CA ARG A 58 -10.69 9.91 -11.75
C ARG A 58 -12.04 10.45 -11.26
N ALA A 59 -13.01 10.60 -12.15
CA ALA A 59 -14.32 11.17 -11.84
C ALA A 59 -15.17 10.28 -10.89
N HIS A 60 -14.80 9.01 -10.74
CA HIS A 60 -15.51 8.02 -9.93
C HIS A 60 -14.82 7.71 -8.61
N LEU A 61 -13.64 8.30 -8.35
CA LEU A 61 -12.90 8.14 -7.12
C LEU A 61 -13.15 9.30 -6.16
N ASP A 62 -13.16 8.99 -4.85
CA ASP A 62 -12.91 10.03 -3.85
C ASP A 62 -11.58 10.72 -4.13
N SER A 63 -11.58 12.05 -4.02
CA SER A 63 -10.41 12.86 -4.39
C SER A 63 -9.19 12.55 -3.52
N GLY A 64 -9.38 12.22 -2.23
CA GLY A 64 -8.28 11.81 -1.35
C GLY A 64 -7.66 10.49 -1.80
N VAL A 65 -8.50 9.51 -2.13
CA VAL A 65 -8.08 8.19 -2.66
C VAL A 65 -7.35 8.33 -4.00
N TYR A 66 -7.87 9.17 -4.91
CA TYR A 66 -7.19 9.47 -6.18
C TYR A 66 -5.77 10.00 -5.94
N TYR A 67 -5.60 10.98 -5.04
CA TYR A 67 -4.28 11.52 -4.74
C TYR A 67 -3.37 10.51 -4.05
N CYS A 68 -3.91 9.58 -3.26
CA CYS A 68 -3.14 8.45 -2.74
C CYS A 68 -2.56 7.58 -3.86
N TYR A 69 -3.36 7.20 -4.83
CA TYR A 69 -2.86 6.44 -5.98
C TYR A 69 -1.83 7.23 -6.79
N LYS A 70 -2.01 8.55 -6.99
CA LYS A 70 -1.00 9.42 -7.61
C LYS A 70 0.32 9.43 -6.82
N THR A 71 0.25 9.41 -5.49
CA THR A 71 1.43 9.27 -4.63
C THR A 71 2.13 7.94 -4.89
N GLY A 72 1.37 6.84 -4.99
CA GLY A 72 1.88 5.52 -5.34
C GLY A 72 2.56 5.49 -6.72
N VAL A 73 1.93 6.08 -7.75
CA VAL A 73 2.53 6.19 -9.09
C VAL A 73 3.88 6.89 -9.06
N CYS A 74 3.99 8.03 -8.36
CA CYS A 74 5.26 8.74 -8.21
C CYS A 74 6.31 7.89 -7.48
N SER A 75 5.92 7.19 -6.43
CA SER A 75 6.82 6.31 -5.66
C SER A 75 7.32 5.13 -6.49
N PHE A 76 6.45 4.53 -7.29
CA PHE A 76 6.77 3.42 -8.18
C PHE A 76 7.68 3.87 -9.33
N ARG A 77 7.40 5.01 -9.95
CA ARG A 77 8.29 5.60 -10.97
C ARG A 77 9.68 5.90 -10.40
N LEU A 78 9.76 6.42 -9.18
CA LEU A 78 11.03 6.65 -8.49
C LEU A 78 11.84 5.36 -8.31
N SER A 79 11.16 4.23 -8.10
CA SER A 79 11.80 2.91 -7.94
C SER A 79 12.28 2.31 -9.27
N LEU A 80 11.56 2.57 -10.36
CA LEU A 80 11.88 2.06 -11.70
C LEU A 80 12.94 2.90 -12.42
N GLU A 81 12.85 4.21 -12.30
CA GLU A 81 13.66 5.13 -13.09
C GLU A 81 14.45 6.09 -12.20
N LYS A 82 15.76 6.12 -12.40
CA LYS A 82 16.63 7.13 -11.78
C LYS A 82 16.54 8.52 -12.44
N ARG A 83 15.66 8.65 -13.42
CA ARG A 83 15.42 9.93 -14.10
C ARG A 83 14.30 10.70 -13.41
N GLN A 84 14.38 12.02 -13.41
CA GLN A 84 13.36 12.92 -12.84
C GLN A 84 13.09 12.71 -11.32
N ILE A 85 14.08 12.26 -10.56
CA ILE A 85 13.98 11.99 -9.10
C ILE A 85 13.31 13.18 -8.38
N ALA A 86 13.77 14.40 -8.62
CA ALA A 86 13.23 15.58 -7.96
C ALA A 86 11.73 15.82 -8.27
N LYS A 87 11.30 15.54 -9.51
CA LYS A 87 9.89 15.63 -9.92
C LYS A 87 9.04 14.60 -9.22
N GLN A 88 9.52 13.34 -9.13
CA GLN A 88 8.77 12.28 -8.46
C GLN A 88 8.67 12.55 -6.95
N ILE A 89 9.77 12.97 -6.31
CA ILE A 89 9.77 13.34 -4.89
C ILE A 89 8.79 14.49 -4.63
N LYS A 90 8.83 15.55 -5.45
CA LYS A 90 7.88 16.66 -5.33
C LYS A 90 6.43 16.17 -5.47
N GLY A 91 6.16 15.31 -6.46
CA GLY A 91 4.83 14.72 -6.67
C GLY A 91 4.36 13.90 -5.47
N ILE A 92 5.22 13.08 -4.87
CA ILE A 92 4.89 12.30 -3.66
C ILE A 92 4.37 13.24 -2.56
N TYR A 93 5.11 14.29 -2.22
CA TYR A 93 4.71 15.19 -1.12
C TYR A 93 3.49 16.05 -1.47
N GLU A 94 3.37 16.52 -2.70
CA GLU A 94 2.23 17.30 -3.15
C GLU A 94 0.94 16.46 -3.11
N TYR A 95 0.96 15.25 -3.64
CA TYR A 95 -0.24 14.43 -3.71
C TYR A 95 -0.65 13.86 -2.35
N ILE A 96 0.31 13.39 -1.54
CA ILE A 96 -0.04 12.92 -0.20
C ILE A 96 -0.54 14.06 0.70
N GLY A 97 0.04 15.27 0.58
CA GLY A 97 -0.45 16.44 1.28
C GLY A 97 -1.91 16.75 0.94
N ARG A 98 -2.25 16.77 -0.37
CA ARG A 98 -3.64 16.95 -0.82
C ARG A 98 -4.57 15.83 -0.34
N ALA A 99 -4.14 14.58 -0.38
CA ALA A 99 -4.93 13.47 0.12
C ALA A 99 -5.27 13.65 1.61
N MET A 100 -4.28 14.02 2.42
CA MET A 100 -4.44 14.28 3.86
C MET A 100 -5.31 15.51 4.17
N GLU A 101 -5.29 16.54 3.32
CA GLU A 101 -6.17 17.71 3.45
C GLU A 101 -7.64 17.35 3.19
N ILE A 102 -7.90 16.51 2.18
CA ILE A 102 -9.25 16.15 1.74
C ILE A 102 -9.85 15.07 2.65
N SER A 103 -9.10 14.01 2.94
CA SER A 103 -9.58 12.79 3.60
C SER A 103 -8.67 12.34 4.75
N PRO A 104 -8.47 13.18 5.81
CA PRO A 104 -7.47 12.94 6.87
C PRO A 104 -7.77 11.73 7.76
N ASN A 105 -8.97 11.17 7.67
CA ASN A 105 -9.40 10.00 8.43
C ASN A 105 -9.67 8.78 7.54
N ASP A 106 -9.44 8.87 6.24
CA ASP A 106 -9.53 7.70 5.38
C ASP A 106 -8.37 6.74 5.67
N PRO A 107 -8.62 5.45 5.94
CA PRO A 107 -7.57 4.52 6.34
C PRO A 107 -6.56 4.21 5.22
N PHE A 108 -6.94 4.31 3.95
CA PHE A 108 -6.01 4.18 2.85
C PHE A 108 -5.09 5.39 2.74
N VAL A 109 -5.63 6.61 2.94
CA VAL A 109 -4.86 7.85 3.00
C VAL A 109 -3.85 7.81 4.16
N LEU A 110 -4.28 7.38 5.33
CA LEU A 110 -3.40 7.20 6.49
C LEU A 110 -2.31 6.16 6.22
N THR A 111 -2.65 5.04 5.59
CA THR A 111 -1.67 4.01 5.19
C THR A 111 -0.64 4.59 4.22
N MET A 112 -1.07 5.35 3.23
CA MET A 112 -0.15 5.96 2.26
C MET A 112 0.76 7.01 2.92
N GLN A 113 0.22 7.83 3.82
CA GLN A 113 1.05 8.77 4.60
C GLN A 113 2.07 8.01 5.46
N GLY A 114 1.65 6.91 6.08
CA GLY A 114 2.55 6.01 6.80
C GLY A 114 3.66 5.46 5.91
N ASN A 115 3.34 5.05 4.67
CA ASN A 115 4.34 4.59 3.70
C ASN A 115 5.35 5.70 3.34
N VAL A 116 4.89 6.93 3.13
CA VAL A 116 5.78 8.07 2.85
C VAL A 116 6.73 8.31 4.02
N GLU A 117 6.24 8.29 5.26
CA GLU A 117 7.09 8.42 6.45
C GLU A 117 8.04 7.22 6.62
N PHE A 118 7.58 6.01 6.33
CA PHE A 118 8.39 4.80 6.52
C PHE A 118 9.54 4.68 5.53
N PHE A 119 9.27 4.92 4.25
CA PHE A 119 10.24 4.69 3.17
C PHE A 119 11.12 5.89 2.84
N ASN A 120 10.84 7.08 3.39
CA ASN A 120 11.69 8.25 3.17
C ASN A 120 13.01 8.12 3.97
N PRO A 121 14.17 8.03 3.28
CA PRO A 121 15.44 7.81 3.95
C PRO A 121 16.02 9.06 4.65
N PHE A 122 15.54 10.27 4.28
CA PHE A 122 16.13 11.53 4.75
C PHE A 122 15.30 12.22 5.83
N PHE A 123 13.99 12.24 5.68
CA PHE A 123 13.09 13.01 6.56
C PHE A 123 11.98 12.15 7.16
N GLY A 124 11.96 10.87 6.86
CA GLY A 124 10.95 9.95 7.35
C GLY A 124 11.16 9.56 8.82
N SER A 125 10.06 9.22 9.47
CA SER A 125 10.05 8.78 10.86
C SER A 125 9.29 7.46 11.01
N LYS A 126 10.00 6.42 11.44
CA LYS A 126 9.38 5.10 11.72
C LYS A 126 8.30 5.20 12.81
N GLN A 127 8.49 6.12 13.75
CA GLN A 127 7.52 6.36 14.82
C GLN A 127 6.25 7.05 14.32
N LYS A 128 6.39 8.07 13.44
CA LYS A 128 5.23 8.70 12.78
C LYS A 128 4.51 7.72 11.87
N ALA A 129 5.27 6.93 11.08
CA ALA A 129 4.71 5.88 10.24
C ALA A 129 3.86 4.91 11.06
N LEU A 130 4.38 4.42 12.20
CA LEU A 130 3.65 3.53 13.10
C LEU A 130 2.35 4.18 13.59
N ALA A 131 2.36 5.44 13.97
CA ALA A 131 1.16 6.14 14.43
C ALA A 131 0.08 6.22 13.34
N TYR A 132 0.46 6.49 12.09
CA TYR A 132 -0.47 6.46 10.96
C TYR A 132 -1.04 5.08 10.69
N TYR A 133 -0.22 4.03 10.70
CA TYR A 133 -0.69 2.65 10.51
C TYR A 133 -1.60 2.19 11.63
N GLN A 134 -1.29 2.53 12.89
CA GLN A 134 -2.15 2.20 14.03
C GLN A 134 -3.52 2.89 13.94
N LYS A 135 -3.53 4.15 13.50
CA LYS A 135 -4.79 4.87 13.26
C LYS A 135 -5.59 4.23 12.12
N ALA A 136 -4.96 3.85 11.03
CA ALA A 136 -5.61 3.15 9.92
C ALA A 136 -6.16 1.78 10.38
N ASP A 137 -5.37 0.98 11.12
CA ASP A 137 -5.77 -0.32 11.66
C ASP A 137 -7.00 -0.21 12.56
N SER A 138 -7.04 0.80 13.44
CA SER A 138 -8.19 1.04 14.32
C SER A 138 -9.47 1.36 13.54
N ILE A 139 -9.38 2.14 12.45
CA ILE A 139 -10.53 2.49 11.63
C ILE A 139 -11.03 1.26 10.86
N TYR A 140 -10.13 0.49 10.25
CA TYR A 140 -10.49 -0.77 9.58
C TYR A 140 -11.13 -1.80 10.53
N SER A 141 -10.74 -1.81 11.81
CA SER A 141 -11.29 -2.75 12.80
C SER A 141 -12.69 -2.39 13.26
N ILE A 142 -13.05 -1.09 13.28
CA ILE A 142 -14.37 -0.62 13.75
C ILE A 142 -15.43 -0.81 12.67
N GLU A 143 -15.16 -0.39 11.43
CA GLU A 143 -16.14 -0.42 10.34
C GLU A 143 -15.49 -0.78 8.98
N PRO A 144 -15.03 -2.00 8.82
CA PRO A 144 -14.35 -2.42 7.58
C PRO A 144 -15.25 -2.33 6.34
N SER A 145 -16.58 -2.33 6.50
CA SER A 145 -17.55 -2.23 5.41
C SER A 145 -17.81 -0.82 4.90
N GLN A 146 -17.50 0.23 5.66
CA GLN A 146 -17.67 1.62 5.21
C GLN A 146 -16.71 2.02 4.10
N TYR A 147 -15.55 1.43 4.12
CA TYR A 147 -14.52 1.67 3.13
C TYR A 147 -14.54 0.53 2.14
N HIS A 148 -15.17 0.63 1.03
CA HIS A 148 -15.28 -0.39 -0.04
C HIS A 148 -13.92 -0.92 -0.54
N TYR A 149 -12.92 -0.93 0.34
CA TYR A 149 -11.60 -1.45 0.02
C TYR A 149 -11.59 -2.97 0.07
N PRO A 150 -11.02 -3.60 -0.94
CA PRO A 150 -10.79 -5.04 -0.90
C PRO A 150 -10.01 -5.44 0.36
N ARG A 151 -10.36 -6.58 0.93
CA ARG A 151 -9.75 -7.09 2.18
C ARG A 151 -8.21 -7.18 2.11
N TRP A 152 -7.64 -7.30 0.93
CA TRP A 152 -6.20 -7.30 0.73
C TRP A 152 -5.52 -5.95 1.06
N ASN A 153 -6.21 -4.81 0.97
CA ASN A 153 -5.66 -3.51 1.38
C ASN A 153 -5.41 -3.46 2.88
N ILE A 154 -6.27 -4.09 3.68
CA ILE A 154 -6.07 -4.22 5.12
C ILE A 154 -4.79 -5.03 5.39
N ARG A 155 -4.60 -6.15 4.72
CA ARG A 155 -3.39 -6.98 4.83
C ARG A 155 -2.14 -6.27 4.35
N ALA A 156 -2.23 -5.54 3.24
CA ALA A 156 -1.12 -4.75 2.72
C ALA A 156 -0.69 -3.66 3.72
N MET A 157 -1.61 -3.10 4.49
CA MET A 157 -1.31 -2.16 5.57
C MET A 157 -0.67 -2.85 6.78
N GLN A 158 -1.10 -4.06 7.14
CA GLN A 158 -0.54 -4.78 8.28
C GLN A 158 0.93 -5.14 8.12
N MET A 159 1.41 -5.34 6.88
CA MET A 159 2.81 -5.62 6.62
C MET A 159 3.75 -4.46 7.04
N PRO A 160 3.59 -3.22 6.57
CA PRO A 160 4.42 -2.11 7.00
C PRO A 160 4.16 -1.70 8.46
N LEU A 161 2.96 -1.95 9.00
CA LEU A 161 2.69 -1.78 10.44
C LEU A 161 3.62 -2.67 11.27
N LEU A 162 3.68 -3.97 11.00
CA LEU A 162 4.58 -4.89 11.69
C LEU A 162 6.06 -4.50 11.52
N GLN A 163 6.47 -4.09 10.32
CA GLN A 163 7.82 -3.60 10.08
C GLN A 163 8.12 -2.36 10.94
N SER A 164 7.21 -1.39 11.00
CA SER A 164 7.37 -0.19 11.82
C SER A 164 7.43 -0.52 13.31
N MET A 165 6.60 -1.44 13.78
CA MET A 165 6.67 -1.94 15.16
C MET A 165 8.04 -2.56 15.47
N GLY A 166 8.60 -3.32 14.54
CA GLY A 166 9.93 -3.92 14.69
C GLY A 166 11.05 -2.91 14.93
N TYR A 167 10.92 -1.67 14.45
CA TYR A 167 11.87 -0.58 14.72
C TYR A 167 11.61 0.17 16.03
N VAL A 168 10.34 0.24 16.48
CA VAL A 168 9.91 1.21 17.51
C VAL A 168 9.49 0.52 18.81
N ARG A 169 9.02 -0.73 18.74
CA ARG A 169 8.42 -1.46 19.86
C ARG A 169 9.32 -2.56 20.39
N SER A 170 8.99 -3.05 21.59
CA SER A 170 9.65 -4.21 22.16
C SER A 170 9.38 -5.49 21.35
N LYS A 171 10.22 -6.50 21.54
CA LYS A 171 10.05 -7.78 20.88
C LYS A 171 8.71 -8.44 21.27
N GLU A 172 8.34 -8.31 22.53
CA GLU A 172 7.12 -8.88 23.12
C GLU A 172 5.87 -8.27 22.48
N GLU A 173 5.82 -6.94 22.32
CA GLU A 173 4.70 -6.23 21.67
C GLU A 173 4.54 -6.67 20.20
N VAL A 174 5.66 -6.83 19.48
CA VAL A 174 5.64 -7.29 18.08
C VAL A 174 5.12 -8.72 17.97
N LEU A 175 5.58 -9.63 18.85
CA LEU A 175 5.13 -11.02 18.86
C LEU A 175 3.66 -11.13 19.25
N GLN A 176 3.20 -10.31 20.19
CA GLN A 176 1.79 -10.24 20.55
C GLN A 176 0.93 -9.83 19.34
N LYS A 177 1.29 -8.75 18.63
CA LYS A 177 0.53 -8.33 17.44
C LYS A 177 0.55 -9.39 16.34
N CYS A 178 1.66 -10.08 16.12
CA CYS A 178 1.70 -11.21 15.18
C CYS A 178 0.71 -12.31 15.55
N ASN A 179 0.63 -12.66 16.84
CA ASN A 179 -0.29 -13.69 17.32
C ASN A 179 -1.76 -13.26 17.18
N GLU A 180 -2.08 -11.99 17.45
CA GLU A 180 -3.41 -11.42 17.22
C GLU A 180 -3.83 -11.56 15.75
N LEU A 181 -2.97 -11.11 14.81
CA LEU A 181 -3.23 -11.21 13.38
C LEU A 181 -3.36 -12.67 12.89
N LEU A 182 -2.58 -13.59 13.44
CA LEU A 182 -2.67 -15.01 13.09
C LEU A 182 -3.90 -15.68 13.72
N ALA A 183 -4.42 -15.18 14.84
CA ALA A 183 -5.68 -15.65 15.40
C ALA A 183 -6.88 -15.28 14.53
N GLU A 184 -6.85 -14.07 13.93
CA GLU A 184 -7.87 -13.61 12.97
C GLU A 184 -7.71 -14.29 11.61
N GLU A 185 -6.48 -14.49 11.17
CA GLU A 185 -6.15 -15.08 9.89
C GLU A 185 -4.95 -16.04 9.97
N PRO A 186 -5.19 -17.33 10.31
CA PRO A 186 -4.13 -18.33 10.48
C PRO A 186 -3.27 -18.55 9.22
N MET A 187 -3.81 -18.26 8.04
CA MET A 187 -3.14 -18.43 6.74
C MET A 187 -2.39 -17.17 6.26
N PHE A 188 -2.16 -16.19 7.14
CA PHE A 188 -1.40 -15.00 6.76
C PHE A 188 0.10 -15.34 6.61
N SER A 189 0.42 -15.93 5.47
CA SER A 189 1.75 -16.49 5.14
C SER A 189 2.90 -15.50 5.25
N TYR A 190 2.65 -14.20 5.08
CA TYR A 190 3.66 -13.16 5.29
C TYR A 190 4.24 -13.20 6.69
N ILE A 191 3.40 -13.34 7.72
CA ILE A 191 3.85 -13.38 9.11
C ILE A 191 4.74 -14.59 9.35
N THR A 192 4.25 -15.78 9.01
CA THR A 192 4.94 -17.05 9.32
C THR A 192 6.11 -17.34 8.38
N GLY A 193 5.98 -17.01 7.10
CA GLY A 193 6.97 -17.33 6.06
C GLY A 193 8.05 -16.29 5.86
N THR A 194 7.79 -15.02 6.21
CA THR A 194 8.71 -13.92 5.89
C THR A 194 9.07 -13.08 7.10
N TYR A 195 8.08 -12.49 7.77
CA TYR A 195 8.35 -11.48 8.79
C TYR A 195 8.98 -12.05 10.06
N LEU A 196 8.34 -13.02 10.72
CA LEU A 196 8.85 -13.61 11.96
C LEU A 196 10.24 -14.25 11.81
N PRO A 197 10.52 -15.04 10.75
CA PRO A 197 11.86 -15.58 10.54
C PRO A 197 12.95 -14.53 10.43
N SER A 198 12.67 -13.41 9.77
CA SER A 198 13.62 -12.29 9.62
C SER A 198 13.78 -11.51 10.93
N PHE A 199 12.67 -11.13 11.55
CA PHE A 199 12.63 -10.38 12.80
C PHE A 199 13.36 -11.09 13.95
N LEU A 200 13.16 -12.40 14.08
CA LEU A 200 13.81 -13.21 15.12
C LEU A 200 15.31 -13.39 14.92
N LYS A 201 15.78 -13.33 13.66
CA LYS A 201 17.22 -13.37 13.35
C LYS A 201 17.91 -12.05 13.69
N GLU A 202 17.29 -10.91 13.35
CA GLU A 202 17.86 -9.58 13.60
C GLU A 202 17.95 -9.25 15.09
N LYS A 203 16.98 -9.65 15.89
CA LYS A 203 16.96 -9.42 17.35
C LYS A 203 17.85 -10.37 18.16
N LYS A 204 18.56 -11.30 17.50
CA LYS A 204 19.59 -12.17 18.12
C LYS A 204 21.00 -11.58 18.00
N ARG A 205 21.18 -10.50 17.25
CA ARG A 205 22.43 -9.75 17.12
C ARG A 205 22.42 -8.54 18.03
#